data_ed02c9d71c524f7dd981ea533bc8053a
#
_entry.id   ed02c9d71c524f7dd981ea533bc8053a
#
_cell.length_a   1.000
_cell.length_b   1.000
_cell.length_c   1.000
_cell.angle_alpha   90.00
_cell.angle_beta   90.00
_cell.angle_gamma   90.00
#
_symmetry.space_group_name_H-M   'P 1'
#
loop_
_entity.id
_entity.type
_entity.pdbx_description
1 polymer ?
#
loop_
_entity_poly.entity_id
_entity_poly.type
_entity_poly.pdbx_seq_one_letter_code
_entity_poly.pdbx_strand_id
1 'polypeptide(L)'
;NISQKVWERVPLPQDGDQILNTCELASYENTTSGYILKNYYLNPRDPQDGGNHNHKAFSVIAYSDTVWVGTANGINRGLIGANGCIDWTHYTPIQNGLSGGFVVDLEIQRYKGYDVIWAATVSAGSGEKNAISFSMDNGDTWNTTLIGERAYNITAADSIVLVASKSGLWKTVTDNPMDIAKPWAKYNSAKQAIRYGSTGIYNMDEILSQEVIGVSYDKRPFYSSSSTIWIGTWDGMARAIDRDGTNWQIYRTKFDVEKVYAYPNPFSPFEHNQIGGSGYVHIYADVKTSFVVKMDIFNFGMEPVLQKQFDRRQTTTGALKWDGKDKNGRIVDNGTYFIRLEYDQKIKWIKLVVIK
;
A
#
# COMPACT_ATOMS: atom_id res chain seq x y z
N ASN A 1 8.38 -15.92 24.77
CA ASN A 1 8.90 -15.51 26.09
C ASN A 1 10.30 -14.94 25.93
N ILE A 2 10.43 -13.62 26.00
CA ILE A 2 11.70 -12.89 25.73
C ILE A 2 12.77 -13.25 26.77
N SER A 3 12.40 -13.45 28.02
CA SER A 3 13.34 -13.79 29.08
C SER A 3 13.93 -15.19 28.94
N GLN A 4 13.19 -16.11 28.36
CA GLN A 4 13.60 -17.50 28.14
C GLN A 4 14.14 -17.75 26.73
N LYS A 5 14.03 -16.76 25.82
CA LYS A 5 14.38 -16.87 24.39
C LYS A 5 13.70 -18.04 23.68
N VAL A 6 12.50 -18.38 24.10
CA VAL A 6 11.68 -19.45 23.54
C VAL A 6 10.57 -18.87 22.68
N TRP A 7 10.38 -19.44 21.50
CA TRP A 7 9.25 -19.17 20.63
C TRP A 7 8.21 -20.26 20.80
N GLU A 8 7.00 -19.85 21.06
CA GLU A 8 5.85 -20.74 21.18
C GLU A 8 4.84 -20.41 20.08
N ARG A 9 4.26 -21.46 19.50
CA ARG A 9 3.16 -21.29 18.56
C ARG A 9 1.89 -21.06 19.33
N VAL A 10 1.18 -20.00 19.03
CA VAL A 10 -0.15 -19.72 19.58
C VAL A 10 -1.17 -20.29 18.60
N PRO A 11 -2.01 -21.26 19.02
CA PRO A 11 -3.06 -21.80 18.16
C PRO A 11 -4.16 -20.77 17.95
N LEU A 12 -4.72 -20.73 16.73
CA LEU A 12 -5.91 -19.97 16.37
C LEU A 12 -7.08 -20.94 16.12
N PRO A 13 -8.35 -20.47 16.16
CA PRO A 13 -9.50 -21.28 15.74
C PRO A 13 -9.32 -21.90 14.35
N GLN A 14 -9.89 -23.06 14.10
CA GLN A 14 -9.97 -23.63 12.75
C GLN A 14 -10.88 -22.79 11.87
N ASP A 15 -10.83 -22.99 10.56
CA ASP A 15 -11.61 -22.19 9.60
C ASP A 15 -13.11 -22.19 9.88
N GLY A 16 -13.65 -23.30 10.42
CA GLY A 16 -15.07 -23.43 10.79
C GLY A 16 -15.42 -23.04 12.22
N ASP A 17 -14.42 -22.79 13.06
CA ASP A 17 -14.62 -22.52 14.47
C ASP A 17 -14.72 -21.02 14.73
N GLN A 18 -15.69 -20.62 15.57
CA GLN A 18 -15.85 -19.22 15.96
C GLN A 18 -15.12 -18.87 17.25
N ILE A 19 -14.87 -19.85 18.10
CA ILE A 19 -14.24 -19.65 19.41
C ILE A 19 -13.18 -20.71 19.67
N LEU A 20 -12.19 -20.36 20.46
CA LEU A 20 -11.18 -21.29 20.96
C LEU A 20 -10.58 -20.75 22.25
N ASN A 21 -10.58 -21.57 23.31
CA ASN A 21 -9.78 -21.31 24.50
C ASN A 21 -8.50 -22.13 24.45
N THR A 22 -7.34 -21.47 24.51
CA THR A 22 -6.04 -22.16 24.36
C THR A 22 -5.73 -23.10 25.53
N CYS A 23 -6.29 -22.89 26.71
CA CYS A 23 -6.09 -23.79 27.85
C CYS A 23 -6.93 -25.08 27.77
N GLU A 24 -8.05 -25.05 27.09
CA GLU A 24 -8.83 -26.26 26.85
C GLU A 24 -8.09 -27.22 25.93
N LEU A 25 -7.25 -26.71 25.06
CA LEU A 25 -6.41 -27.49 24.17
C LEU A 25 -5.23 -28.15 24.89
N ALA A 26 -4.66 -27.49 25.90
CA ALA A 26 -3.56 -28.04 26.69
C ALA A 26 -3.92 -29.30 27.49
N SER A 27 -5.20 -29.55 27.71
CA SER A 27 -5.70 -30.78 28.36
C SER A 27 -5.68 -32.00 27.45
N TYR A 28 -5.46 -31.84 26.16
CA TYR A 28 -5.64 -32.90 25.17
C TYR A 28 -4.43 -33.78 24.88
N GLU A 29 -3.18 -33.37 25.08
CA GLU A 29 -2.06 -34.31 25.04
C GLU A 29 -0.76 -33.75 25.61
N ASN A 30 -0.32 -34.39 26.67
CA ASN A 30 1.03 -34.30 27.20
C ASN A 30 1.93 -35.28 26.41
N THR A 31 2.46 -34.87 25.27
CA THR A 31 3.47 -35.69 24.57
C THR A 31 4.84 -35.14 24.86
N THR A 32 5.78 -36.03 25.15
CA THR A 32 7.18 -35.80 25.51
C THR A 32 8.04 -35.05 24.49
N SER A 33 7.46 -34.53 23.42
CA SER A 33 8.14 -33.82 22.34
C SER A 33 7.57 -32.41 22.06
N GLY A 34 7.00 -31.76 23.07
CA GLY A 34 6.55 -30.37 22.95
C GLY A 34 5.32 -30.21 22.04
N TYR A 35 4.19 -29.91 22.63
CA TYR A 35 2.95 -29.37 22.04
C TYR A 35 2.64 -29.80 20.61
N ILE A 36 2.44 -31.08 20.37
CA ILE A 36 1.71 -31.54 19.19
C ILE A 36 0.26 -31.74 19.66
N LEU A 37 -0.51 -30.71 19.55
CA LEU A 37 -1.96 -30.81 19.56
C LEU A 37 -2.33 -31.55 18.27
N LYS A 38 -2.54 -32.86 18.30
CA LYS A 38 -2.82 -33.66 17.09
C LYS A 38 -3.95 -33.10 16.23
N ASN A 39 -4.92 -32.44 16.83
CA ASN A 39 -6.05 -31.78 16.15
C ASN A 39 -5.74 -30.32 15.73
N TYR A 40 -4.59 -29.76 16.10
CA TYR A 40 -4.19 -28.38 15.81
C TYR A 40 -2.86 -28.26 15.08
N TYR A 41 -2.28 -29.36 14.65
CA TYR A 41 -1.21 -29.31 13.68
C TYR A 41 -1.79 -28.99 12.29
N LEU A 42 -2.16 -27.75 12.12
CA LEU A 42 -2.79 -27.27 10.89
C LEU A 42 -1.69 -26.86 9.93
N ASN A 43 -1.51 -27.65 8.90
CA ASN A 43 -0.69 -27.27 7.77
C ASN A 43 -1.56 -26.48 6.78
N PRO A 44 -1.37 -25.14 6.65
CA PRO A 44 -2.19 -24.36 5.74
C PRO A 44 -2.05 -24.76 4.27
N ARG A 45 -1.09 -25.64 3.96
CA ARG A 45 -0.81 -26.13 2.60
C ARG A 45 -1.29 -27.54 2.36
N ASP A 46 -1.71 -28.26 3.38
CA ASP A 46 -2.16 -29.63 3.23
C ASP A 46 -3.68 -29.70 2.98
N PRO A 47 -4.10 -30.12 1.77
CA PRO A 47 -5.53 -30.26 1.47
C PRO A 47 -6.24 -31.32 2.34
N GLN A 48 -5.50 -32.29 2.89
CA GLN A 48 -6.05 -33.33 3.75
C GLN A 48 -6.39 -32.82 5.15
N ASP A 49 -5.72 -31.76 5.60
CA ASP A 49 -6.02 -31.07 6.84
C ASP A 49 -7.20 -30.06 6.69
N GLY A 50 -7.90 -30.07 5.54
CA GLY A 50 -8.97 -29.12 5.27
C GLY A 50 -8.49 -27.72 4.91
N GLY A 51 -7.17 -27.52 4.79
CA GLY A 51 -6.57 -26.27 4.33
C GLY A 51 -6.89 -25.07 5.21
N ASN A 52 -6.66 -25.17 6.51
CA ASN A 52 -6.98 -24.11 7.47
C ASN A 52 -6.28 -22.79 7.16
N HIS A 53 -6.96 -21.92 6.45
CA HIS A 53 -6.47 -20.61 6.06
C HIS A 53 -6.34 -19.66 7.24
N ASN A 54 -7.12 -19.85 8.30
CA ASN A 54 -7.02 -19.08 9.54
C ASN A 54 -5.66 -19.23 10.25
N HIS A 55 -4.85 -20.22 9.90
CA HIS A 55 -3.48 -20.39 10.41
C HIS A 55 -2.40 -19.69 9.56
N LYS A 56 -2.78 -18.93 8.54
CA LYS A 56 -1.88 -18.02 7.80
C LYS A 56 -2.06 -16.59 8.32
N ALA A 57 -1.29 -16.22 9.33
CA ALA A 57 -1.30 -14.88 9.88
C ALA A 57 -0.46 -13.92 9.02
N PHE A 58 -1.00 -12.72 8.75
CA PHE A 58 -0.33 -11.64 8.00
C PHE A 58 -0.08 -10.41 8.86
N SER A 59 -0.96 -10.12 9.80
CA SER A 59 -0.84 -8.99 10.68
C SER A 59 -1.20 -9.35 12.11
N VAL A 60 -0.60 -8.65 13.06
CA VAL A 60 -0.89 -8.78 14.48
C VAL A 60 -0.77 -7.42 15.14
N ILE A 61 -1.76 -7.08 15.95
CA ILE A 61 -1.72 -5.92 16.83
C ILE A 61 -2.12 -6.35 18.23
N ALA A 62 -1.52 -5.74 19.24
CA ALA A 62 -1.80 -6.04 20.63
C ALA A 62 -1.95 -4.77 21.45
N TYR A 63 -2.94 -4.74 22.31
CA TYR A 63 -3.19 -3.65 23.21
C TYR A 63 -3.82 -4.15 24.52
N SER A 64 -3.22 -3.78 25.65
CA SER A 64 -3.61 -4.28 26.97
C SER A 64 -3.55 -5.82 27.01
N ASP A 65 -4.66 -6.46 27.32
CA ASP A 65 -4.86 -7.90 27.36
C ASP A 65 -5.46 -8.47 26.07
N THR A 66 -5.61 -7.66 25.05
CA THR A 66 -6.23 -8.06 23.79
C THR A 66 -5.18 -8.14 22.68
N VAL A 67 -5.24 -9.22 21.90
CA VAL A 67 -4.46 -9.40 20.68
C VAL A 67 -5.39 -9.65 19.50
N TRP A 68 -5.11 -8.97 18.36
CA TRP A 68 -5.84 -9.16 17.13
C TRP A 68 -4.91 -9.75 16.07
N VAL A 69 -5.39 -10.74 15.34
CA VAL A 69 -4.60 -11.40 14.29
C VAL A 69 -5.41 -11.42 12.99
N GLY A 70 -4.87 -10.79 11.97
CA GLY A 70 -5.41 -10.86 10.60
C GLY A 70 -4.82 -12.04 9.85
N THR A 71 -5.68 -12.83 9.21
CA THR A 71 -5.30 -14.10 8.58
C THR A 71 -5.81 -14.20 7.14
N ALA A 72 -5.59 -15.36 6.50
CA ALA A 72 -6.18 -15.68 5.21
C ALA A 72 -7.67 -16.11 5.30
N ASN A 73 -8.24 -16.13 6.49
CA ASN A 73 -9.65 -16.44 6.72
C ASN A 73 -10.27 -15.56 7.81
N GLY A 74 -10.06 -14.26 7.72
CA GLY A 74 -10.69 -13.31 8.64
C GLY A 74 -9.78 -12.81 9.76
N ILE A 75 -10.40 -12.42 10.86
CA ILE A 75 -9.76 -11.78 12.01
C ILE A 75 -10.00 -12.63 13.25
N ASN A 76 -8.99 -12.76 14.09
CA ASN A 76 -9.10 -13.38 15.40
C ASN A 76 -8.82 -12.34 16.48
N ARG A 77 -9.75 -12.20 17.44
CA ARG A 77 -9.56 -11.41 18.66
C ARG A 77 -9.30 -12.36 19.82
N GLY A 78 -8.15 -12.24 20.45
CA GLY A 78 -7.77 -13.03 21.62
C GLY A 78 -7.77 -12.18 22.88
N LEU A 79 -8.45 -12.61 23.92
CA LEU A 79 -8.38 -12.04 25.28
C LEU A 79 -7.42 -12.88 26.11
N ILE A 80 -6.36 -12.26 26.60
CA ILE A 80 -5.33 -12.92 27.40
C ILE A 80 -5.76 -12.93 28.87
N GLY A 81 -6.10 -14.09 29.38
CA GLY A 81 -6.46 -14.27 30.78
C GLY A 81 -5.27 -14.18 31.73
N ALA A 82 -5.53 -13.97 33.01
CA ALA A 82 -4.52 -13.91 34.07
C ALA A 82 -3.68 -15.21 34.20
N ASN A 83 -4.21 -16.33 33.75
CA ASN A 83 -3.54 -17.63 33.67
C ASN A 83 -2.69 -17.83 32.42
N GLY A 84 -2.66 -16.81 31.54
CA GLY A 84 -1.94 -16.87 30.26
C GLY A 84 -2.68 -17.57 29.14
N CYS A 85 -3.91 -18.07 29.38
CA CYS A 85 -4.76 -18.61 28.33
C CYS A 85 -5.30 -17.49 27.45
N ILE A 86 -5.60 -17.82 26.20
CA ILE A 86 -6.19 -16.88 25.27
C ILE A 86 -7.56 -17.40 24.85
N ASP A 87 -8.57 -16.56 25.08
CA ASP A 87 -9.93 -16.78 24.58
C ASP A 87 -10.08 -16.11 23.22
N TRP A 88 -10.07 -16.91 22.17
CA TRP A 88 -10.21 -16.45 20.80
C TRP A 88 -11.67 -16.34 20.36
N THR A 89 -11.96 -15.25 19.63
CA THR A 89 -13.17 -15.08 18.82
C THR A 89 -12.75 -14.89 17.38
N HIS A 90 -13.33 -15.64 16.45
CA HIS A 90 -13.00 -15.61 15.03
C HIS A 90 -14.11 -14.93 14.23
N TYR A 91 -13.76 -13.91 13.44
CA TYR A 91 -14.64 -13.12 12.61
C TYR A 91 -14.36 -13.40 11.13
N THR A 92 -15.41 -13.69 10.35
CA THR A 92 -15.32 -14.02 8.94
C THR A 92 -16.28 -13.18 8.08
N PRO A 93 -16.09 -13.11 6.75
CA PRO A 93 -17.01 -12.40 5.87
C PRO A 93 -18.44 -12.90 5.96
N ILE A 94 -18.62 -14.23 5.99
CA ILE A 94 -19.95 -14.85 5.97
C ILE A 94 -20.72 -14.64 7.28
N GLN A 95 -20.04 -14.72 8.39
CA GLN A 95 -20.69 -14.72 9.71
C GLN A 95 -20.78 -13.33 10.34
N ASN A 96 -19.79 -12.46 10.05
CA ASN A 96 -19.62 -11.21 10.78
C ASN A 96 -19.59 -9.96 9.88
N GLY A 97 -19.73 -10.13 8.55
CA GLY A 97 -19.85 -9.00 7.65
C GLY A 97 -18.52 -8.32 7.29
N LEU A 98 -17.39 -9.00 7.45
CA LEU A 98 -16.13 -8.54 6.87
C LEU A 98 -16.24 -8.47 5.34
N SER A 99 -15.63 -7.46 4.72
CA SER A 99 -15.72 -7.30 3.27
C SER A 99 -14.95 -8.36 2.48
N GLY A 100 -13.88 -8.92 3.06
CA GLY A 100 -13.07 -9.98 2.46
C GLY A 100 -12.37 -10.82 3.53
N GLY A 101 -12.15 -12.10 3.22
CA GLY A 101 -11.54 -13.06 4.14
C GLY A 101 -10.04 -12.93 4.30
N PHE A 102 -9.35 -12.33 3.33
CA PHE A 102 -7.91 -12.15 3.38
C PHE A 102 -7.57 -10.83 4.07
N VAL A 103 -7.14 -10.87 5.33
CA VAL A 103 -6.85 -9.68 6.14
C VAL A 103 -5.35 -9.44 6.16
N VAL A 104 -4.90 -8.50 5.33
CA VAL A 104 -3.47 -8.25 5.09
C VAL A 104 -2.85 -7.32 6.12
N ASP A 105 -3.66 -6.45 6.72
CA ASP A 105 -3.18 -5.55 7.79
C ASP A 105 -4.29 -5.17 8.75
N LEU A 106 -3.89 -4.86 9.98
CA LEU A 106 -4.74 -4.41 11.09
C LEU A 106 -4.13 -3.18 11.76
N GLU A 107 -4.98 -2.24 12.16
CA GLU A 107 -4.58 -1.06 12.92
C GLU A 107 -5.63 -0.69 13.96
N ILE A 108 -5.21 -0.15 15.09
CA ILE A 108 -6.10 0.41 16.13
C ILE A 108 -5.97 1.93 16.13
N GLN A 109 -7.04 2.61 15.74
CA GLN A 109 -7.14 4.05 15.94
C GLN A 109 -7.68 4.33 17.34
N ARG A 110 -6.89 5.02 18.17
CA ARG A 110 -7.29 5.49 19.48
C ARG A 110 -7.36 7.02 19.50
N TYR A 111 -8.56 7.52 19.60
CA TYR A 111 -8.79 8.96 19.55
C TYR A 111 -10.02 9.36 20.37
N LYS A 112 -9.89 10.40 21.20
CA LYS A 112 -10.96 10.94 22.05
C LYS A 112 -11.66 9.90 22.94
N GLY A 113 -10.90 8.87 23.39
CA GLY A 113 -11.44 7.81 24.25
C GLY A 113 -12.19 6.70 23.53
N TYR A 114 -12.17 6.70 22.20
CA TYR A 114 -12.74 5.64 21.37
C TYR A 114 -11.61 4.83 20.70
N ASP A 115 -11.87 3.53 20.58
CA ASP A 115 -11.03 2.61 19.84
C ASP A 115 -11.78 2.13 18.59
N VAL A 116 -11.14 2.27 17.42
CA VAL A 116 -11.65 1.75 16.16
C VAL A 116 -10.65 0.75 15.62
N ILE A 117 -11.10 -0.49 15.37
CA ILE A 117 -10.28 -1.52 14.73
C ILE A 117 -10.45 -1.41 13.24
N TRP A 118 -9.35 -1.24 12.53
CA TRP A 118 -9.30 -1.15 11.07
C TRP A 118 -8.66 -2.39 10.49
N ALA A 119 -9.19 -2.88 9.38
CA ALA A 119 -8.69 -4.05 8.68
C ALA A 119 -8.62 -3.82 7.17
N ALA A 120 -7.46 -4.01 6.59
CA ALA A 120 -7.28 -4.08 5.14
C ALA A 120 -7.68 -5.47 4.67
N THR A 121 -8.80 -5.58 3.98
CA THR A 121 -9.40 -6.83 3.57
C THR A 121 -9.35 -7.02 2.06
N VAL A 122 -8.96 -8.21 1.62
CA VAL A 122 -8.89 -8.61 0.22
C VAL A 122 -9.84 -9.78 0.00
N SER A 123 -10.52 -9.76 -1.13
CA SER A 123 -11.44 -10.84 -1.53
C SER A 123 -10.68 -12.17 -1.64
N ALA A 124 -11.15 -13.19 -0.95
CA ALA A 124 -10.66 -14.56 -1.01
C ALA A 124 -11.67 -15.51 -1.67
N GLY A 125 -12.95 -15.11 -1.77
CA GLY A 125 -14.02 -15.95 -2.27
C GLY A 125 -15.13 -15.19 -3.00
N SER A 126 -16.11 -15.97 -3.45
CA SER A 126 -17.28 -15.43 -4.16
C SER A 126 -18.12 -14.55 -3.20
N GLY A 127 -18.52 -13.37 -3.69
CA GLY A 127 -19.31 -12.41 -2.91
C GLY A 127 -18.47 -11.46 -2.05
N GLU A 128 -17.21 -11.73 -1.86
CA GLU A 128 -16.28 -10.86 -1.13
C GLU A 128 -15.76 -9.70 -1.98
N LYS A 129 -15.26 -8.67 -1.32
CA LYS A 129 -14.74 -7.47 -1.97
C LYS A 129 -13.43 -7.01 -1.32
N ASN A 130 -12.53 -6.47 -2.13
CA ASN A 130 -11.45 -5.66 -1.61
C ASN A 130 -12.05 -4.40 -0.99
N ALA A 131 -11.68 -4.08 0.24
CA ALA A 131 -12.15 -2.90 0.93
C ALA A 131 -11.39 -2.68 2.25
N ILE A 132 -11.79 -1.68 3.00
CA ILE A 132 -11.43 -1.52 4.39
C ILE A 132 -12.65 -1.89 5.24
N SER A 133 -12.49 -2.88 6.11
CA SER A 133 -13.47 -3.20 7.17
C SER A 133 -13.06 -2.48 8.46
N PHE A 134 -14.03 -2.05 9.25
CA PHE A 134 -13.76 -1.43 10.55
C PHE A 134 -14.84 -1.75 11.57
N SER A 135 -14.42 -1.86 12.81
CA SER A 135 -15.31 -2.05 13.98
C SER A 135 -15.11 -0.93 14.98
N MET A 136 -16.21 -0.42 15.54
CA MET A 136 -16.23 0.61 16.57
C MET A 136 -16.70 0.08 17.94
N ASP A 137 -16.98 -1.20 18.03
CA ASP A 137 -17.54 -1.91 19.17
C ASP A 137 -16.74 -3.17 19.52
N ASN A 138 -15.43 -3.09 19.34
CA ASN A 138 -14.50 -4.16 19.68
C ASN A 138 -14.75 -5.49 18.94
N GLY A 139 -15.23 -5.41 17.70
CA GLY A 139 -15.43 -6.56 16.82
C GLY A 139 -16.85 -7.13 16.82
N ASP A 140 -17.76 -6.59 17.62
CA ASP A 140 -19.14 -7.10 17.66
C ASP A 140 -19.88 -6.82 16.36
N THR A 141 -19.62 -5.66 15.72
CA THR A 141 -20.10 -5.35 14.36
C THR A 141 -18.98 -4.85 13.47
N TRP A 142 -19.05 -5.18 12.19
CA TRP A 142 -18.11 -4.75 11.17
C TRP A 142 -18.79 -3.92 10.08
N ASN A 143 -18.23 -2.79 9.79
CA ASN A 143 -18.65 -1.89 8.72
C ASN A 143 -17.62 -1.92 7.59
N THR A 144 -18.04 -1.55 6.39
CA THR A 144 -17.18 -1.56 5.20
C THR A 144 -17.11 -0.16 4.59
N THR A 145 -15.91 0.25 4.21
CA THR A 145 -15.64 1.51 3.51
C THR A 145 -14.55 1.30 2.45
N LEU A 146 -14.31 2.29 1.59
CA LEU A 146 -13.31 2.25 0.51
C LEU A 146 -13.44 0.98 -0.37
N ILE A 147 -14.68 0.64 -0.73
CA ILE A 147 -15.03 -0.58 -1.47
C ILE A 147 -14.40 -0.56 -2.87
N GLY A 148 -13.83 -1.71 -3.25
CA GLY A 148 -13.14 -1.91 -4.53
C GLY A 148 -11.64 -1.64 -4.47
N GLU A 149 -11.15 -0.99 -3.42
CA GLU A 149 -9.73 -0.67 -3.29
C GLU A 149 -8.95 -1.84 -2.68
N ARG A 150 -7.86 -2.23 -3.34
CA ARG A 150 -6.92 -3.22 -2.82
C ARG A 150 -5.89 -2.54 -1.93
N ALA A 151 -6.12 -2.59 -0.63
CA ALA A 151 -5.20 -2.09 0.38
C ALA A 151 -4.08 -3.09 0.70
N TYR A 152 -2.94 -2.57 1.14
CA TYR A 152 -1.77 -3.33 1.58
C TYR A 152 -1.40 -3.07 3.03
N ASN A 153 -1.62 -1.84 3.49
CA ASN A 153 -1.23 -1.42 4.82
C ASN A 153 -2.08 -0.23 5.28
N ILE A 154 -2.35 -0.18 6.57
CA ILE A 154 -3.11 0.90 7.23
C ILE A 154 -2.24 1.47 8.35
N THR A 155 -2.36 2.76 8.60
CA THR A 155 -1.86 3.39 9.82
C THR A 155 -2.84 4.46 10.29
N ALA A 156 -2.98 4.59 11.60
CA ALA A 156 -3.88 5.54 12.22
C ALA A 156 -3.16 6.40 13.26
N ALA A 157 -3.51 7.69 13.30
CA ALA A 157 -2.96 8.61 14.28
C ALA A 157 -3.96 9.73 14.57
N ASP A 158 -4.45 9.79 15.80
CA ASP A 158 -5.47 10.74 16.23
C ASP A 158 -6.69 10.69 15.29
N SER A 159 -7.06 11.80 14.67
CA SER A 159 -8.21 11.89 13.77
C SER A 159 -7.95 11.38 12.34
N ILE A 160 -6.71 10.99 12.00
CA ILE A 160 -6.34 10.59 10.63
C ILE A 160 -6.14 9.09 10.53
N VAL A 161 -6.63 8.50 9.45
CA VAL A 161 -6.32 7.14 9.02
C VAL A 161 -5.81 7.18 7.59
N LEU A 162 -4.70 6.50 7.33
CA LEU A 162 -4.03 6.42 6.05
C LEU A 162 -4.03 4.98 5.55
N VAL A 163 -4.29 4.81 4.26
CA VAL A 163 -4.30 3.50 3.60
C VAL A 163 -3.37 3.52 2.39
N ALA A 164 -2.37 2.66 2.42
CA ALA A 164 -1.53 2.35 1.27
C ALA A 164 -2.24 1.31 0.39
N SER A 165 -2.35 1.57 -0.90
CA SER A 165 -3.14 0.75 -1.80
C SER A 165 -2.57 0.65 -3.21
N LYS A 166 -3.15 -0.25 -4.00
CA LYS A 166 -2.81 -0.42 -5.43
C LYS A 166 -3.00 0.86 -6.23
N SER A 167 -3.97 1.69 -5.89
CA SER A 167 -4.26 2.92 -6.63
C SER A 167 -3.60 4.16 -6.04
N GLY A 168 -2.94 4.06 -4.89
CA GLY A 168 -2.22 5.16 -4.25
C GLY A 168 -2.41 5.23 -2.74
N LEU A 169 -2.18 6.42 -2.19
CA LEU A 169 -2.35 6.71 -0.78
C LEU A 169 -3.70 7.39 -0.54
N TRP A 170 -4.51 6.81 0.33
CA TRP A 170 -5.80 7.35 0.75
C TRP A 170 -5.73 7.86 2.18
N LYS A 171 -6.53 8.88 2.47
CA LYS A 171 -6.75 9.37 3.83
C LYS A 171 -8.22 9.56 4.13
N THR A 172 -8.60 9.30 5.37
CA THR A 172 -9.81 9.83 5.97
C THR A 172 -9.46 10.58 7.24
N VAL A 173 -10.18 11.64 7.51
CA VAL A 173 -10.01 12.47 8.71
C VAL A 173 -11.39 12.65 9.32
N THR A 174 -11.52 12.35 10.59
CA THR A 174 -12.76 12.55 11.32
C THR A 174 -12.49 13.00 12.74
N ASP A 175 -13.22 14.01 13.19
CA ASP A 175 -13.18 14.46 14.59
C ASP A 175 -14.00 13.57 15.53
N ASN A 176 -14.93 12.79 14.97
CA ASN A 176 -15.67 11.76 15.68
C ASN A 176 -15.35 10.39 15.13
N PRO A 177 -14.51 9.57 15.83
CA PRO A 177 -14.19 8.22 15.38
C PRO A 177 -15.39 7.29 15.23
N MET A 178 -16.49 7.61 15.92
CA MET A 178 -17.74 6.80 15.91
C MET A 178 -18.63 7.09 14.70
N ASP A 179 -18.29 8.05 13.83
CA ASP A 179 -19.04 8.25 12.60
C ASP A 179 -18.87 7.05 11.66
N ILE A 180 -19.97 6.53 11.17
CA ILE A 180 -19.99 5.45 10.17
C ILE A 180 -19.47 5.98 8.82
N ALA A 181 -19.82 7.23 8.48
CA ALA A 181 -19.33 7.86 7.27
C ALA A 181 -17.82 8.13 7.37
N LYS A 182 -17.06 7.49 6.50
CA LYS A 182 -15.61 7.65 6.40
C LYS A 182 -15.29 8.24 5.02
N PRO A 183 -15.34 9.56 4.87
CA PRO A 183 -15.03 10.20 3.59
C PRO A 183 -13.53 10.03 3.28
N TRP A 184 -13.23 9.41 2.16
CA TRP A 184 -11.86 9.18 1.73
C TRP A 184 -11.43 10.22 0.68
N ALA A 185 -10.23 10.74 0.86
CA ALA A 185 -9.55 11.57 -0.10
C ALA A 185 -8.23 10.90 -0.52
N LYS A 186 -7.91 10.99 -1.80
CA LYS A 186 -6.66 10.44 -2.33
C LYS A 186 -5.58 11.51 -2.35
N TYR A 187 -4.38 11.15 -1.93
CA TYR A 187 -3.23 12.02 -2.09
C TYR A 187 -2.79 12.10 -3.56
N ASN A 188 -2.30 13.26 -3.95
CA ASN A 188 -1.56 13.38 -5.20
C ASN A 188 -0.22 12.63 -5.12
N SER A 189 0.38 12.33 -6.29
CA SER A 189 1.71 11.74 -6.34
C SER A 189 2.74 12.58 -5.57
N ALA A 190 3.67 11.89 -4.89
CA ALA A 190 4.73 12.55 -4.14
C ALA A 190 5.71 13.23 -5.10
N LYS A 191 5.85 14.55 -4.99
CA LYS A 191 6.72 15.38 -5.82
C LYS A 191 7.66 16.20 -4.97
N GLN A 192 8.89 16.31 -5.43
CA GLN A 192 9.93 17.11 -4.78
C GLN A 192 10.60 18.05 -5.79
N ALA A 193 10.65 19.35 -5.47
CA ALA A 193 11.47 20.29 -6.22
C ALA A 193 12.91 20.25 -5.72
N ILE A 194 13.83 19.85 -6.58
CA ILE A 194 15.26 19.82 -6.28
C ILE A 194 15.89 21.05 -6.93
N ARG A 195 16.47 21.93 -6.12
CA ARG A 195 17.21 23.10 -6.60
C ARG A 195 18.66 22.73 -6.92
N TYR A 196 19.09 22.97 -8.13
CA TYR A 196 20.48 22.80 -8.54
C TYR A 196 21.26 24.12 -8.45
N GLY A 197 22.16 24.21 -7.48
CA GLY A 197 23.05 25.36 -7.32
C GLY A 197 22.34 26.71 -7.12
N SER A 198 23.03 27.81 -7.47
CA SER A 198 22.51 29.18 -7.36
C SER A 198 21.72 29.64 -8.61
N THR A 199 21.55 28.77 -9.61
CA THR A 199 21.02 29.14 -10.94
C THR A 199 19.49 29.27 -10.98
N GLY A 200 18.78 28.97 -9.90
CA GLY A 200 17.31 29.01 -9.87
C GLY A 200 16.64 27.90 -10.69
N ILE A 201 17.40 26.91 -11.16
CA ILE A 201 16.85 25.75 -11.88
C ILE A 201 16.31 24.76 -10.86
N TYR A 202 15.06 24.34 -11.06
CA TYR A 202 14.42 23.29 -10.28
C TYR A 202 14.25 22.06 -11.16
N ASN A 203 14.68 20.91 -10.65
CA ASN A 203 14.29 19.62 -11.19
C ASN A 203 13.14 19.09 -10.33
N MET A 204 12.04 18.72 -10.97
CA MET A 204 10.94 18.02 -10.27
C MET A 204 11.24 16.54 -10.27
N ASP A 205 11.48 16.01 -9.10
CA ASP A 205 11.45 14.57 -8.87
C ASP A 205 10.06 14.14 -8.46
N GLU A 206 9.62 12.96 -8.86
CA GLU A 206 8.30 12.43 -8.61
C GLU A 206 8.38 10.93 -8.37
N ILE A 207 7.65 10.43 -7.39
CA ILE A 207 7.41 8.98 -7.28
C ILE A 207 6.55 8.56 -8.46
N LEU A 208 7.09 7.72 -9.31
CA LEU A 208 6.45 7.30 -10.56
C LEU A 208 5.48 6.14 -10.36
N SER A 209 5.67 5.35 -9.29
CA SER A 209 4.74 4.28 -8.93
C SER A 209 3.47 4.87 -8.36
N GLN A 210 2.34 4.54 -8.96
CA GLN A 210 1.04 4.85 -8.38
C GLN A 210 0.76 3.98 -7.15
N GLU A 211 1.24 2.75 -7.16
CA GLU A 211 1.04 1.76 -6.12
C GLU A 211 1.87 2.13 -4.87
N VAL A 212 1.20 2.32 -3.75
CA VAL A 212 1.80 2.55 -2.44
C VAL A 212 1.66 1.27 -1.62
N ILE A 213 2.79 0.66 -1.24
CA ILE A 213 2.82 -0.66 -0.59
C ILE A 213 2.75 -0.52 0.92
N GLY A 214 3.37 0.51 1.46
CA GLY A 214 3.41 0.76 2.89
C GLY A 214 3.24 2.23 3.22
N VAL A 215 2.60 2.52 4.35
CA VAL A 215 2.44 3.85 4.91
C VAL A 215 2.69 3.81 6.41
N SER A 216 3.34 4.84 6.93
CA SER A 216 3.52 5.04 8.36
C SER A 216 3.37 6.51 8.71
N TYR A 217 2.71 6.78 9.83
CA TYR A 217 2.54 8.12 10.35
C TYR A 217 3.42 8.31 11.58
N ASP A 218 4.44 9.15 11.45
CA ASP A 218 5.35 9.47 12.55
C ASP A 218 4.91 10.74 13.27
N LYS A 219 4.48 10.61 14.52
CA LYS A 219 4.05 11.71 15.38
C LYS A 219 5.22 12.46 16.02
N ARG A 220 6.44 11.90 15.97
CA ARG A 220 7.60 12.49 16.64
C ARG A 220 8.02 13.79 15.95
N PRO A 221 8.26 14.87 16.69
CA PRO A 221 8.69 16.15 16.11
C PRO A 221 10.19 16.12 15.77
N PHE A 222 10.59 15.23 14.84
CA PHE A 222 12.01 14.98 14.57
C PHE A 222 12.69 16.06 13.73
N TYR A 223 11.93 16.79 12.89
CA TYR A 223 12.51 17.77 11.96
C TYR A 223 11.77 19.11 11.92
N SER A 224 10.60 19.14 12.46
CA SER A 224 9.76 20.32 12.61
C SER A 224 8.64 19.99 13.59
N SER A 225 7.86 20.94 13.99
CA SER A 225 6.70 20.78 14.88
C SER A 225 5.54 19.96 14.25
N SER A 226 5.71 19.39 13.08
CA SER A 226 4.65 18.66 12.35
C SER A 226 4.95 17.16 12.23
N SER A 227 3.90 16.37 12.33
CA SER A 227 3.94 14.94 12.06
C SER A 227 4.27 14.67 10.61
N THR A 228 4.91 13.54 10.31
CA THR A 228 5.34 13.17 8.97
C THR A 228 4.69 11.88 8.50
N ILE A 229 4.39 11.83 7.20
CA ILE A 229 3.88 10.64 6.54
C ILE A 229 5.01 10.02 5.73
N TRP A 230 5.29 8.75 5.96
CA TRP A 230 6.22 7.96 5.18
C TRP A 230 5.44 7.02 4.26
N ILE A 231 5.84 6.95 3.00
CA ILE A 231 5.31 5.97 2.06
C ILE A 231 6.42 5.15 1.43
N GLY A 232 6.15 3.87 1.23
CA GLY A 232 6.98 2.94 0.48
C GLY A 232 6.30 2.54 -0.83
N THR A 233 7.03 2.61 -1.92
CA THR A 233 6.57 2.25 -3.27
C THR A 233 7.62 1.42 -3.99
N TRP A 234 7.27 0.86 -5.16
CA TRP A 234 8.24 0.15 -6.01
C TRP A 234 9.33 1.08 -6.60
N ASP A 235 9.07 2.38 -6.62
CA ASP A 235 10.00 3.39 -7.18
C ASP A 235 10.84 4.08 -6.09
N GLY A 236 10.66 3.74 -4.85
CA GLY A 236 11.38 4.31 -3.72
C GLY A 236 10.48 4.67 -2.55
N MET A 237 11.05 5.40 -1.61
CA MET A 237 10.35 5.93 -0.45
C MET A 237 10.15 7.43 -0.58
N ALA A 238 9.07 7.94 0.00
CA ALA A 238 8.89 9.37 0.16
C ALA A 238 8.40 9.72 1.56
N ARG A 239 8.76 10.91 2.03
CA ARG A 239 8.34 11.47 3.29
C ARG A 239 7.62 12.79 3.05
N ALA A 240 6.38 12.92 3.47
CA ALA A 240 5.72 14.21 3.50
C ALA A 240 6.19 15.00 4.73
N ILE A 241 6.55 16.25 4.51
CA ILE A 241 6.99 17.16 5.58
C ILE A 241 5.79 17.79 6.29
N ASP A 242 4.62 17.70 5.65
CA ASP A 242 3.37 18.22 6.17
C ASP A 242 2.27 17.13 6.19
N ARG A 243 1.26 17.35 7.02
CA ARG A 243 0.12 16.43 7.21
C ARG A 243 -0.74 16.26 5.96
N ASP A 244 -0.74 17.25 5.08
CA ASP A 244 -1.59 17.27 3.89
C ASP A 244 -0.91 16.63 2.67
N GLY A 245 0.37 16.27 2.81
CA GLY A 245 1.12 15.64 1.73
C GLY A 245 1.32 16.56 0.53
N THR A 246 1.54 17.84 0.79
CA THR A 246 1.80 18.84 -0.25
C THR A 246 3.29 19.00 -0.53
N ASN A 247 4.12 18.66 0.45
CA ASN A 247 5.55 18.88 0.41
C ASN A 247 6.27 17.55 0.72
N TRP A 248 6.92 16.96 -0.27
CA TRP A 248 7.54 15.66 -0.16
C TRP A 248 9.05 15.73 -0.29
N GLN A 249 9.73 14.82 0.39
CA GLN A 249 11.13 14.47 0.19
C GLN A 249 11.21 13.02 -0.31
N ILE A 250 11.90 12.81 -1.43
CA ILE A 250 11.97 11.51 -2.10
C ILE A 250 13.34 10.88 -1.82
N TYR A 251 13.31 9.59 -1.47
CA TYR A 251 14.48 8.77 -1.23
C TYR A 251 14.49 7.59 -2.18
N ARG A 252 15.49 7.55 -3.04
CA ARG A 252 15.75 6.42 -3.94
C ARG A 252 17.14 5.88 -3.69
N THR A 253 17.34 4.60 -3.98
CA THR A 253 18.70 4.10 -4.18
C THR A 253 19.31 4.90 -5.33
N LYS A 254 20.54 5.38 -5.16
CA LYS A 254 21.26 6.06 -6.25
C LYS A 254 21.36 5.08 -7.42
N PHE A 255 20.52 5.29 -8.43
CA PHE A 255 20.77 4.69 -9.73
C PHE A 255 22.06 5.28 -10.29
N ASP A 256 22.84 4.47 -11.01
CA ASP A 256 23.99 4.98 -11.77
C ASP A 256 23.57 6.23 -12.53
N VAL A 257 24.35 7.28 -12.37
CA VAL A 257 24.10 8.68 -12.74
C VAL A 257 23.76 8.88 -14.23
N GLU A 258 23.72 7.83 -15.04
CA GLU A 258 23.46 7.88 -16.47
C GLU A 258 22.17 7.19 -16.94
N LYS A 259 21.35 6.66 -16.03
CA LYS A 259 20.14 5.92 -16.45
C LYS A 259 18.98 6.85 -16.72
N VAL A 260 18.43 6.73 -17.93
CA VAL A 260 17.08 7.18 -18.25
C VAL A 260 16.16 5.97 -18.33
N TYR A 261 14.94 6.08 -17.83
CA TYR A 261 13.96 4.99 -17.89
C TYR A 261 12.53 5.53 -17.96
N ALA A 262 11.62 4.68 -18.39
CA ALA A 262 10.19 4.95 -18.39
C ALA A 262 9.47 4.00 -17.45
N TYR A 263 8.45 4.49 -16.74
CA TYR A 263 7.62 3.73 -15.82
C TYR A 263 6.16 4.18 -15.89
N PRO A 264 5.21 3.24 -15.91
CA PRO A 264 5.38 1.79 -16.00
C PRO A 264 5.90 1.35 -17.37
N ASN A 265 6.59 0.21 -17.41
CA ASN A 265 7.02 -0.43 -18.66
C ASN A 265 6.94 -1.97 -18.47
N PRO A 266 5.97 -2.66 -19.09
CA PRO A 266 5.02 -2.18 -20.09
C PRO A 266 4.05 -1.11 -19.59
N PHE A 267 3.59 -0.25 -20.50
CA PHE A 267 2.64 0.82 -20.25
C PHE A 267 1.29 0.53 -20.90
N SER A 268 0.20 0.64 -20.12
CA SER A 268 -1.16 0.63 -20.63
C SER A 268 -1.80 2.02 -20.50
N PRO A 269 -2.17 2.68 -21.60
CA PRO A 269 -2.85 3.97 -21.54
C PRO A 269 -4.19 3.93 -20.83
N PHE A 270 -4.81 2.74 -20.76
CA PHE A 270 -6.13 2.55 -20.15
C PHE A 270 -6.09 2.17 -18.67
N GLU A 271 -5.01 1.54 -18.20
CA GLU A 271 -4.94 0.98 -16.85
C GLU A 271 -3.96 1.69 -15.93
N HIS A 272 -2.91 2.32 -16.47
CA HIS A 272 -1.85 2.90 -15.69
C HIS A 272 -1.99 4.41 -15.48
N ASN A 273 -1.66 4.86 -14.27
CA ASN A 273 -1.59 6.29 -13.90
C ASN A 273 -2.86 7.10 -14.21
N GLN A 274 -4.02 6.51 -14.01
CA GLN A 274 -5.32 7.14 -14.32
C GLN A 274 -5.77 8.17 -13.27
N ILE A 275 -4.84 8.87 -12.64
CA ILE A 275 -5.17 9.98 -11.74
C ILE A 275 -5.76 11.10 -12.58
N GLY A 276 -7.02 11.40 -12.38
CA GLY A 276 -7.74 12.42 -13.13
C GLY A 276 -8.21 11.99 -14.53
N GLY A 277 -8.28 10.67 -14.83
CA GLY A 277 -8.89 10.11 -16.05
C GLY A 277 -7.99 10.01 -17.26
N SER A 278 -6.67 10.20 -17.14
CA SER A 278 -5.73 10.00 -18.23
C SER A 278 -4.52 9.19 -17.76
N GLY A 279 -4.23 8.11 -18.50
CA GLY A 279 -3.05 7.29 -18.27
C GLY A 279 -1.79 7.96 -18.79
N TYR A 280 -0.69 7.86 -18.02
CA TYR A 280 0.61 8.38 -18.44
C TYR A 280 1.71 7.37 -18.12
N VAL A 281 2.68 7.26 -19.03
CA VAL A 281 4.01 6.77 -18.69
C VAL A 281 4.87 7.97 -18.30
N HIS A 282 5.54 7.86 -17.17
CA HIS A 282 6.49 8.85 -16.68
C HIS A 282 7.89 8.49 -17.13
N ILE A 283 8.70 9.50 -17.42
CA ILE A 283 10.06 9.31 -17.92
C ILE A 283 11.02 9.99 -16.96
N TYR A 284 11.91 9.21 -16.41
CA TYR A 284 12.99 9.71 -15.59
C TYR A 284 14.19 10.05 -16.47
N ALA A 285 14.77 11.23 -16.26
CA ALA A 285 16.03 11.65 -16.84
C ALA A 285 16.77 12.56 -15.87
N ASP A 286 18.04 12.27 -15.60
CA ASP A 286 18.89 13.09 -14.73
C ASP A 286 19.37 14.33 -15.52
N VAL A 287 18.49 15.32 -15.61
CA VAL A 287 18.74 16.58 -16.30
C VAL A 287 19.35 17.57 -15.33
N LYS A 288 20.59 18.01 -15.57
CA LYS A 288 21.36 18.85 -14.63
C LYS A 288 21.36 20.33 -14.99
N THR A 289 21.46 20.65 -16.27
CA THR A 289 21.69 22.01 -16.73
C THR A 289 20.67 22.52 -17.74
N SER A 290 20.00 21.63 -18.47
CA SER A 290 19.03 22.04 -19.50
C SER A 290 17.70 22.50 -18.89
N PHE A 291 17.23 23.68 -19.29
CA PHE A 291 15.90 24.14 -18.99
C PHE A 291 14.83 23.40 -19.81
N VAL A 292 15.18 22.99 -21.01
CA VAL A 292 14.28 22.34 -21.95
C VAL A 292 14.80 20.94 -22.25
N VAL A 293 13.91 19.96 -22.16
CA VAL A 293 14.13 18.60 -22.63
C VAL A 293 13.28 18.37 -23.86
N LYS A 294 13.91 17.96 -24.95
CA LYS A 294 13.20 17.50 -26.16
C LYS A 294 12.96 16.01 -26.04
N MET A 295 11.75 15.60 -26.36
CA MET A 295 11.32 14.20 -26.36
C MET A 295 10.68 13.86 -27.70
N ASP A 296 11.30 12.94 -28.42
CA ASP A 296 10.79 12.38 -29.67
C ASP A 296 10.42 10.91 -29.44
N ILE A 297 9.24 10.51 -29.84
CA ILE A 297 8.75 9.13 -29.73
C ILE A 297 8.61 8.54 -31.11
N PHE A 298 9.16 7.35 -31.29
CA PHE A 298 9.16 6.59 -32.54
C PHE A 298 8.48 5.24 -32.34
N ASN A 299 7.81 4.74 -33.37
CA ASN A 299 7.35 3.35 -33.42
C ASN A 299 8.53 2.39 -33.70
N PHE A 300 8.24 1.10 -33.78
CA PHE A 300 9.25 0.08 -34.06
C PHE A 300 9.93 0.28 -35.44
N GLY A 301 9.21 0.82 -36.41
CA GLY A 301 9.75 1.17 -37.74
C GLY A 301 10.56 2.46 -37.76
N MET A 302 10.82 3.10 -36.60
CA MET A 302 11.50 4.40 -36.47
C MET A 302 10.74 5.56 -37.13
N GLU A 303 9.45 5.43 -37.32
CA GLU A 303 8.61 6.53 -37.76
C GLU A 303 8.23 7.42 -36.56
N PRO A 304 8.25 8.75 -36.73
CA PRO A 304 7.93 9.66 -35.63
C PRO A 304 6.44 9.62 -35.27
N VAL A 305 6.15 9.32 -34.00
CA VAL A 305 4.81 9.26 -33.42
C VAL A 305 4.43 10.58 -32.76
N LEU A 306 5.35 11.14 -31.96
CA LEU A 306 5.14 12.37 -31.22
C LEU A 306 6.46 13.09 -30.99
N GLN A 307 6.39 14.43 -31.00
CA GLN A 307 7.49 15.30 -30.61
C GLN A 307 7.00 16.31 -29.60
N LYS A 308 7.66 16.42 -28.47
CA LYS A 308 7.34 17.37 -27.40
C LYS A 308 8.60 18.02 -26.82
N GLN A 309 8.39 19.21 -26.28
CA GLN A 309 9.40 19.90 -25.48
C GLN A 309 8.82 20.18 -24.09
N PHE A 310 9.62 19.98 -23.07
CA PHE A 310 9.26 20.20 -21.68
C PHE A 310 10.16 21.28 -21.09
N ASP A 311 9.55 22.38 -20.70
CA ASP A 311 10.26 23.44 -19.96
C ASP A 311 10.20 23.11 -18.46
N ARG A 312 11.32 22.72 -17.91
CA ARG A 312 11.44 22.26 -16.52
C ARG A 312 11.33 23.38 -15.48
N ARG A 313 11.26 24.62 -15.88
CA ARG A 313 10.96 25.74 -14.98
C ARG A 313 9.46 25.79 -14.64
N GLN A 314 8.63 25.12 -15.42
CA GLN A 314 7.19 25.05 -15.21
C GLN A 314 6.83 23.86 -14.32
N THR A 315 6.27 24.12 -13.13
CA THR A 315 5.96 23.10 -12.12
C THR A 315 4.82 22.16 -12.51
N THR A 316 3.92 22.60 -13.40
CA THR A 316 2.74 21.84 -13.81
C THR A 316 2.94 21.02 -15.08
N THR A 317 3.82 21.50 -15.99
CA THR A 317 4.04 20.89 -17.31
C THR A 317 5.45 20.36 -17.52
N GLY A 318 6.35 20.57 -16.55
CA GLY A 318 7.75 20.18 -16.64
C GLY A 318 8.04 18.69 -16.44
N ALA A 319 7.06 17.93 -15.96
CA ALA A 319 7.22 16.48 -15.79
C ALA A 319 7.25 15.78 -17.16
N LEU A 320 8.32 14.98 -17.40
CA LEU A 320 8.42 14.18 -18.61
C LEU A 320 7.43 13.03 -18.55
N LYS A 321 6.37 13.12 -19.37
CA LYS A 321 5.31 12.11 -19.40
C LYS A 321 4.66 12.01 -20.78
N TRP A 322 4.14 10.82 -21.08
CA TRP A 322 3.42 10.54 -22.31
C TRP A 322 2.14 9.76 -22.03
N ASP A 323 1.05 10.13 -22.65
CA ASP A 323 -0.27 9.54 -22.49
C ASP A 323 -0.59 8.41 -23.49
N GLY A 324 0.40 7.96 -24.24
CA GLY A 324 0.22 6.93 -25.27
C GLY A 324 -0.48 7.42 -26.52
N LYS A 325 -0.56 8.74 -26.77
CA LYS A 325 -1.19 9.29 -27.96
C LYS A 325 -0.15 9.77 -28.98
N ASP A 326 -0.53 9.63 -30.25
CA ASP A 326 0.23 10.20 -31.38
C ASP A 326 -0.01 11.72 -31.50
N LYS A 327 0.62 12.33 -32.51
CA LYS A 327 0.48 13.76 -32.83
C LYS A 327 -0.96 14.18 -33.15
N ASN A 328 -1.82 13.25 -33.51
CA ASN A 328 -3.24 13.47 -33.85
C ASN A 328 -4.18 13.22 -32.66
N GLY A 329 -3.64 12.91 -31.47
CA GLY A 329 -4.42 12.60 -30.29
C GLY A 329 -5.01 11.19 -30.24
N ARG A 330 -4.60 10.26 -31.12
CA ARG A 330 -5.07 8.88 -31.17
C ARG A 330 -4.14 8.01 -30.34
N ILE A 331 -4.72 7.10 -29.55
CA ILE A 331 -3.94 6.12 -28.78
C ILE A 331 -3.22 5.20 -29.76
N VAL A 332 -1.90 5.08 -29.57
CA VAL A 332 -1.03 4.26 -30.39
C VAL A 332 -1.33 2.75 -30.23
N ASP A 333 -0.90 1.94 -31.19
CA ASP A 333 -1.11 0.50 -31.16
C ASP A 333 -0.19 -0.22 -30.19
N ASN A 334 -0.53 -1.47 -29.86
CA ASN A 334 0.33 -2.35 -29.09
C ASN A 334 1.67 -2.52 -29.79
N GLY A 335 2.75 -2.41 -29.05
CA GLY A 335 4.05 -2.57 -29.65
C GLY A 335 5.20 -1.96 -28.84
N THR A 336 6.37 -2.00 -29.44
CA THR A 336 7.57 -1.38 -28.89
C THR A 336 7.73 0.02 -29.48
N TYR A 337 7.99 0.97 -28.60
CA TYR A 337 8.29 2.37 -28.92
C TYR A 337 9.66 2.75 -28.43
N PHE A 338 10.29 3.68 -29.11
CA PHE A 338 11.58 4.24 -28.73
C PHE A 338 11.39 5.73 -28.41
N ILE A 339 11.80 6.10 -27.20
CA ILE A 339 11.77 7.50 -26.75
C ILE A 339 13.18 8.04 -26.80
N ARG A 340 13.40 9.08 -27.59
CA ARG A 340 14.66 9.82 -27.69
C ARG A 340 14.54 11.08 -26.84
N LEU A 341 15.44 11.23 -25.88
CA LEU A 341 15.56 12.43 -25.08
C LEU A 341 16.83 13.20 -25.46
N GLU A 342 16.71 14.51 -25.64
CA GLU A 342 17.80 15.41 -25.86
C GLU A 342 17.84 16.49 -24.78
N TYR A 343 18.91 16.49 -23.98
CA TYR A 343 19.17 17.42 -22.89
C TYR A 343 20.64 17.40 -22.50
N ASP A 344 21.14 18.48 -21.88
CA ASP A 344 22.53 18.62 -21.42
C ASP A 344 23.56 18.23 -22.48
N GLN A 345 23.28 18.56 -23.75
CA GLN A 345 24.09 18.19 -24.91
C GLN A 345 24.26 16.67 -25.12
N LYS A 346 23.36 15.88 -24.54
CA LYS A 346 23.33 14.41 -24.62
C LYS A 346 22.06 13.94 -25.30
N ILE A 347 22.16 12.78 -25.93
CA ILE A 347 21.03 12.04 -26.48
C ILE A 347 20.96 10.71 -25.73
N LYS A 348 19.77 10.40 -25.18
CA LYS A 348 19.48 9.14 -24.51
C LYS A 348 18.27 8.50 -25.13
N TRP A 349 18.25 7.15 -25.13
CA TRP A 349 17.17 6.35 -25.70
C TRP A 349 16.56 5.45 -24.63
N ILE A 350 15.24 5.32 -24.67
CA ILE A 350 14.46 4.45 -23.82
C ILE A 350 13.62 3.54 -24.70
N LYS A 351 13.58 2.25 -24.40
CA LYS A 351 12.63 1.30 -24.98
C LYS A 351 11.40 1.21 -24.09
N LEU A 352 10.22 1.40 -24.66
CA LEU A 352 8.94 1.31 -24.01
C LEU A 352 8.05 0.29 -24.72
N VAL A 353 7.39 -0.56 -23.99
CA VAL A 353 6.37 -1.48 -24.53
C VAL A 353 4.99 -0.93 -24.16
N VAL A 354 4.12 -0.76 -25.15
CA VAL A 354 2.73 -0.35 -24.96
C VAL A 354 1.82 -1.55 -25.13
N ILE A 355 0.90 -1.76 -24.19
CA ILE A 355 -0.12 -2.82 -24.19
C ILE A 355 -1.47 -2.17 -23.84
N LYS A 356 -2.45 -2.27 -24.75
CA LYS A 356 -3.81 -1.74 -24.55
C LYS A 356 -4.64 -2.68 -23.68
#